data_29b79f547fed74a40e3cba35af201d1e
#
_entry.id   29b79f547fed74a40e3cba35af201d1e
#
_cell.length_a   1.000
_cell.length_b   1.000
_cell.length_c   1.000
_cell.angle_alpha   90.00
_cell.angle_beta   90.00
_cell.angle_gamma   90.00
#
_symmetry.space_group_name_H-M   'P 1'
#
loop_
_entity.id
_entity.type
_entity.pdbx_description
1 polymer ?
#
loop_
_entity_poly.entity_id
_entity_poly.type
_entity_poly.pdbx_seq_one_letter_code
_entity_poly.pdbx_strand_id
1 'polypeptide(L)'
;EKTISFEVVEQFGVPDCFVVSMGSGGTIYSLWKGFNDLQALQKIDRIPRMIGVQAYGCAPIVEALEKDESAPVDVAEPYTHALGIFVRNPVNGGKALRAIKDSDGAAVTVQDSEIFAAEQEIARLEGIFAEPSSSATTAALKKLVDQGVVDGDESVVCLITGSGLKAMDVLQELAKKRKTAGVGLELSTKEKILRILSREDAYGYDLWKKIGKTMTRAAIYQHLNDLSRRGAVTSYKKDGRKYFRITERGKRALVAMDELKTLL
;
A
#
# COMPACT_ATOMS: atom_id res chain seq x y z
N GLU A 1 16.72 9.97 14.97
CA GLU A 1 16.32 8.58 14.71
C GLU A 1 17.19 7.57 15.48
N LYS A 2 18.52 7.79 15.56
CA LYS A 2 19.45 6.88 16.26
C LYS A 2 19.08 6.62 17.73
N THR A 3 18.54 7.62 18.44
CA THR A 3 18.13 7.51 19.85
C THR A 3 17.01 6.49 20.10
N ILE A 4 16.23 6.16 19.07
CA ILE A 4 15.19 5.10 19.17
C ILE A 4 15.83 3.77 19.59
N SER A 5 17.01 3.43 19.07
CA SER A 5 17.72 2.21 19.47
C SER A 5 18.06 2.21 20.96
N PHE A 6 18.41 3.39 21.50
CA PHE A 6 18.74 3.55 22.93
C PHE A 6 17.48 3.36 23.80
N GLU A 7 16.38 3.98 23.40
CA GLU A 7 15.10 3.89 24.09
C GLU A 7 14.55 2.46 24.06
N VAL A 8 14.67 1.74 22.93
CA VAL A 8 14.24 0.35 22.81
C VAL A 8 15.07 -0.56 23.74
N VAL A 9 16.39 -0.39 23.75
CA VAL A 9 17.26 -1.18 24.62
C VAL A 9 16.95 -0.92 26.10
N GLU A 10 16.68 0.34 26.47
CA GLU A 10 16.34 0.72 27.85
C GLU A 10 14.99 0.14 28.29
N GLN A 11 13.98 0.13 27.43
CA GLN A 11 12.62 -0.26 27.76
C GLN A 11 12.33 -1.74 27.57
N PHE A 12 12.97 -2.37 26.60
CA PHE A 12 12.65 -3.73 26.16
C PHE A 12 13.84 -4.69 26.19
N GLY A 13 15.05 -4.17 26.11
CA GLY A 13 16.25 -4.94 25.83
C GLY A 13 16.56 -5.03 24.34
N VAL A 14 17.46 -5.93 23.97
CA VAL A 14 17.84 -6.14 22.56
C VAL A 14 16.90 -7.17 21.93
N PRO A 15 16.04 -6.78 20.99
CA PRO A 15 15.18 -7.74 20.29
C PRO A 15 16.02 -8.64 19.36
N ASP A 16 15.46 -9.76 18.91
CA ASP A 16 16.11 -10.61 17.92
C ASP A 16 16.04 -9.97 16.53
N CYS A 17 14.89 -9.36 16.22
CA CYS A 17 14.66 -8.66 14.96
C CYS A 17 14.11 -7.25 15.16
N PHE A 18 14.56 -6.32 14.34
CA PHE A 18 14.03 -4.96 14.30
C PHE A 18 13.52 -4.64 12.90
N VAL A 19 12.20 -4.52 12.74
CA VAL A 19 11.53 -4.33 11.45
C VAL A 19 11.26 -2.85 11.20
N VAL A 20 11.73 -2.35 10.07
CA VAL A 20 11.69 -0.92 9.72
C VAL A 20 11.19 -0.72 8.29
N SER A 21 10.21 0.15 8.11
CA SER A 21 9.79 0.58 6.77
C SER A 21 10.84 1.51 6.16
N MET A 22 11.18 1.28 4.89
CA MET A 22 12.25 1.99 4.20
C MET A 22 11.72 2.86 3.05
N GLY A 23 11.84 4.18 3.20
CA GLY A 23 11.79 5.11 2.08
C GLY A 23 13.22 5.38 1.58
N SER A 24 13.86 6.45 2.08
CA SER A 24 15.24 6.82 1.72
C SER A 24 16.34 5.92 2.30
N GLY A 25 16.01 5.03 3.23
CA GLY A 25 16.96 4.15 3.93
C GLY A 25 17.66 4.78 5.15
N GLY A 26 17.33 6.03 5.49
CA GLY A 26 17.99 6.75 6.59
C GLY A 26 17.66 6.16 7.96
N THR A 27 16.41 5.80 8.20
CA THR A 27 15.93 5.31 9.50
C THR A 27 16.58 3.99 9.88
N ILE A 28 16.55 2.98 9.01
CA ILE A 28 17.16 1.67 9.28
C ILE A 28 18.67 1.78 9.52
N TYR A 29 19.37 2.62 8.75
CA TYR A 29 20.80 2.87 8.96
C TYR A 29 21.07 3.57 10.28
N SER A 30 20.26 4.55 10.66
CA SER A 30 20.43 5.29 11.92
C SER A 30 20.20 4.39 13.14
N LEU A 31 19.21 3.51 13.08
CA LEU A 31 18.92 2.51 14.12
C LEU A 31 20.07 1.51 14.27
N TRP A 32 20.49 0.90 13.15
CA TRP A 32 21.64 0.00 13.14
C TRP A 32 22.88 0.65 13.73
N LYS A 33 23.16 1.92 13.35
CA LYS A 33 24.27 2.68 13.91
C LYS A 33 24.10 2.90 15.42
N GLY A 34 22.89 3.12 15.91
CA GLY A 34 22.62 3.27 17.34
C GLY A 34 22.89 1.99 18.13
N PHE A 35 22.50 0.84 17.62
CA PHE A 35 22.83 -0.47 18.22
C PHE A 35 24.35 -0.73 18.23
N ASN A 36 25.05 -0.41 17.12
CA ASN A 36 26.51 -0.50 17.07
C ASN A 36 27.20 0.42 18.11
N ASP A 37 26.72 1.64 18.29
CA ASP A 37 27.26 2.55 19.31
C ASP A 37 27.07 1.96 20.73
N LEU A 38 25.89 1.38 21.03
CA LEU A 38 25.64 0.72 22.31
C LEU A 38 26.54 -0.51 22.53
N GLN A 39 26.76 -1.30 21.49
CA GLN A 39 27.65 -2.45 21.53
C GLN A 39 29.11 -2.01 21.76
N ALA A 40 29.58 -0.99 21.03
CA ALA A 40 30.91 -0.42 21.21
C ALA A 40 31.14 0.15 22.64
N LEU A 41 30.06 0.64 23.25
CA LEU A 41 30.05 1.10 24.66
C LEU A 41 29.84 -0.04 25.66
N GLN A 42 29.83 -1.29 25.23
CA GLN A 42 29.59 -2.49 26.04
C GLN A 42 28.30 -2.43 26.85
N LYS A 43 27.25 -1.79 26.31
CA LYS A 43 25.91 -1.71 26.88
C LYS A 43 25.01 -2.84 26.44
N ILE A 44 25.34 -3.48 25.33
CA ILE A 44 24.68 -4.66 24.76
C ILE A 44 25.74 -5.61 24.19
N ASP A 45 25.45 -6.90 24.20
CA ASP A 45 26.39 -7.93 23.72
C ASP A 45 26.19 -8.25 22.23
N ARG A 46 24.98 -8.00 21.70
CA ARG A 46 24.61 -8.24 20.30
C ARG A 46 23.76 -7.11 19.75
N ILE A 47 23.72 -6.99 18.42
CA ILE A 47 22.78 -6.11 17.72
C ILE A 47 21.62 -6.95 17.15
N PRO A 48 20.42 -6.39 17.01
CA PRO A 48 19.32 -7.10 16.35
C PRO A 48 19.56 -7.26 14.85
N ARG A 49 18.96 -8.27 14.26
CA ARG A 49 18.84 -8.37 12.80
C ARG A 49 17.96 -7.24 12.28
N MET A 50 18.46 -6.43 11.37
CA MET A 50 17.74 -5.29 10.81
C MET A 50 16.94 -5.75 9.59
N ILE A 51 15.62 -5.68 9.69
CA ILE A 51 14.72 -6.10 8.61
C ILE A 51 14.09 -4.88 7.96
N GLY A 52 14.36 -4.70 6.68
CA GLY A 52 13.83 -3.61 5.89
C GLY A 52 12.56 -3.98 5.14
N VAL A 53 11.57 -3.08 5.13
CA VAL A 53 10.31 -3.29 4.41
C VAL A 53 10.07 -2.17 3.41
N GLN A 54 9.76 -2.50 2.17
CA GLN A 54 9.32 -1.56 1.14
C GLN A 54 7.97 -1.98 0.55
N ALA A 55 7.26 -1.03 -0.04
CA ALA A 55 6.07 -1.34 -0.82
C ALA A 55 6.48 -2.05 -2.12
N TYR A 56 5.76 -3.10 -2.51
CA TYR A 56 6.04 -3.90 -3.71
C TYR A 56 6.21 -3.04 -4.98
N GLY A 57 5.38 -2.03 -5.15
CA GLY A 57 5.44 -1.15 -6.31
C GLY A 57 6.55 -0.08 -6.25
N CYS A 58 7.34 -0.01 -5.17
CA CYS A 58 8.46 0.93 -5.03
C CYS A 58 9.51 0.36 -4.07
N ALA A 59 10.34 -0.57 -4.54
CA ALA A 59 11.25 -1.37 -3.73
C ALA A 59 12.72 -1.35 -4.16
N PRO A 60 13.32 -0.18 -4.46
CA PRO A 60 14.67 -0.08 -5.03
C PRO A 60 15.78 -0.67 -4.13
N ILE A 61 15.59 -0.70 -2.80
CA ILE A 61 16.57 -1.26 -1.86
C ILE A 61 16.42 -2.78 -1.78
N VAL A 62 15.16 -3.29 -1.73
CA VAL A 62 14.89 -4.74 -1.71
C VAL A 62 15.40 -5.38 -2.99
N GLU A 63 15.09 -4.81 -4.16
CA GLU A 63 15.56 -5.31 -5.44
C GLU A 63 17.09 -5.32 -5.55
N ALA A 64 17.78 -4.31 -5.00
CA ALA A 64 19.23 -4.26 -4.95
C ALA A 64 19.82 -5.37 -4.07
N LEU A 65 19.17 -5.64 -2.91
CA LEU A 65 19.60 -6.72 -2.02
C LEU A 65 19.44 -8.10 -2.69
N GLU A 66 18.31 -8.33 -3.38
CA GLU A 66 18.05 -9.59 -4.12
C GLU A 66 19.02 -9.82 -5.26
N LYS A 67 19.52 -8.75 -5.88
CA LYS A 67 20.54 -8.80 -6.96
C LYS A 67 21.98 -8.74 -6.45
N ASP A 68 22.17 -8.72 -5.12
CA ASP A 68 23.47 -8.52 -4.45
C ASP A 68 24.22 -7.25 -4.90
N GLU A 69 23.48 -6.20 -5.22
CA GLU A 69 24.04 -4.91 -5.58
C GLU A 69 24.40 -4.08 -4.34
N SER A 70 25.35 -3.16 -4.51
CA SER A 70 25.78 -2.25 -3.44
C SER A 70 25.02 -0.93 -3.39
N ALA A 71 24.20 -0.65 -4.40
CA ALA A 71 23.42 0.57 -4.55
C ALA A 71 21.98 0.24 -4.97
N PRO A 72 21.01 1.09 -4.61
CA PRO A 72 19.62 0.90 -5.04
C PRO A 72 19.48 0.84 -6.55
N VAL A 73 18.57 0.00 -7.04
CA VAL A 73 18.21 -0.08 -8.45
C VAL A 73 17.17 0.99 -8.82
N ASP A 74 17.14 1.41 -10.07
CA ASP A 74 16.12 2.36 -10.54
C ASP A 74 14.80 1.63 -10.82
N VAL A 75 13.70 2.13 -10.24
CA VAL A 75 12.35 1.62 -10.47
C VAL A 75 11.68 2.48 -11.53
N ALA A 76 11.37 1.89 -12.69
CA ALA A 76 10.87 2.63 -13.85
C ALA A 76 9.53 3.33 -13.59
N GLU A 77 8.54 2.60 -13.07
CA GLU A 77 7.18 3.09 -12.83
C GLU A 77 6.77 2.80 -11.37
N PRO A 78 7.32 3.53 -10.39
CA PRO A 78 7.00 3.28 -9.00
C PRO A 78 5.55 3.65 -8.67
N TYR A 79 4.91 2.86 -7.82
CA TYR A 79 3.58 3.15 -7.30
C TYR A 79 3.41 2.62 -5.89
N THR A 80 2.77 3.34 -5.02
CA THR A 80 2.23 2.89 -3.72
C THR A 80 1.37 3.99 -3.11
N HIS A 81 0.44 3.61 -2.25
CA HIS A 81 -0.34 4.53 -1.41
C HIS A 81 0.37 4.85 -0.08
N ALA A 82 1.43 4.11 0.26
CA ALA A 82 2.26 4.35 1.44
C ALA A 82 3.29 5.47 1.16
N LEU A 83 2.83 6.72 1.13
CA LEU A 83 3.60 7.88 0.66
C LEU A 83 4.92 8.11 1.40
N GLY A 84 5.01 7.78 2.69
CA GLY A 84 6.23 7.92 3.48
C GLY A 84 7.38 6.98 3.06
N ILE A 85 7.06 5.90 2.32
CA ILE A 85 8.03 4.97 1.74
C ILE A 85 8.05 5.00 0.20
N PHE A 86 7.32 5.93 -0.41
CA PHE A 86 7.34 6.16 -1.84
C PHE A 86 8.59 6.95 -2.26
N VAL A 87 9.73 6.28 -2.30
CA VAL A 87 11.02 6.92 -2.63
C VAL A 87 11.72 6.12 -3.74
N ARG A 88 11.63 6.63 -4.97
CA ARG A 88 12.24 6.00 -6.16
C ARG A 88 13.77 5.95 -6.07
N ASN A 89 14.39 7.04 -5.64
CA ASN A 89 15.84 7.19 -5.56
C ASN A 89 16.28 7.40 -4.10
N PRO A 90 16.44 6.32 -3.31
CA PRO A 90 16.77 6.41 -1.89
C PRO A 90 18.23 6.87 -1.66
N VAL A 91 18.41 8.12 -1.22
CA VAL A 91 19.74 8.73 -0.98
C VAL A 91 20.61 7.95 0.02
N ASN A 92 19.99 7.24 0.94
CA ASN A 92 20.69 6.42 1.93
C ASN A 92 20.58 4.92 1.63
N GLY A 93 20.18 4.53 0.41
CA GLY A 93 19.94 3.14 0.07
C GLY A 93 21.17 2.25 0.23
N GLY A 94 22.35 2.68 -0.22
CA GLY A 94 23.58 1.93 0.01
C GLY A 94 23.94 1.77 1.50
N LYS A 95 23.60 2.77 2.33
CA LYS A 95 23.77 2.67 3.79
C LYS A 95 22.76 1.70 4.40
N ALA A 96 21.53 1.67 3.89
CA ALA A 96 20.51 0.71 4.32
C ALA A 96 20.91 -0.72 3.96
N LEU A 97 21.38 -0.95 2.74
CA LEU A 97 21.92 -2.24 2.30
C LEU A 97 23.04 -2.73 3.22
N ARG A 98 23.96 -1.83 3.58
CA ARG A 98 25.03 -2.13 4.53
C ARG A 98 24.46 -2.52 5.90
N ALA A 99 23.53 -1.73 6.46
CA ALA A 99 22.94 -2.02 7.77
C ALA A 99 22.26 -3.39 7.80
N ILE A 100 21.56 -3.76 6.72
CA ILE A 100 20.90 -5.05 6.58
C ILE A 100 21.94 -6.18 6.51
N LYS A 101 22.92 -6.08 5.61
CA LYS A 101 23.95 -7.09 5.43
C LYS A 101 24.82 -7.28 6.68
N ASP A 102 25.29 -6.19 7.29
CA ASP A 102 26.20 -6.23 8.46
C ASP A 102 25.48 -6.72 9.75
N SER A 103 24.15 -6.73 9.78
CA SER A 103 23.35 -7.25 10.90
C SER A 103 22.79 -8.66 10.66
N ASP A 104 23.18 -9.33 9.60
CA ASP A 104 22.59 -10.60 9.16
C ASP A 104 21.06 -10.51 9.01
N GLY A 105 20.61 -9.35 8.54
CA GLY A 105 19.21 -9.01 8.38
C GLY A 105 18.64 -9.41 7.03
N ALA A 106 17.43 -8.95 6.75
CA ALA A 106 16.70 -9.23 5.51
C ALA A 106 15.95 -8.01 5.01
N ALA A 107 15.44 -8.08 3.79
CA ALA A 107 14.49 -7.09 3.29
C ALA A 107 13.38 -7.78 2.51
N VAL A 108 12.15 -7.27 2.66
CA VAL A 108 10.96 -7.82 2.02
C VAL A 108 10.07 -6.72 1.46
N THR A 109 9.25 -7.09 0.48
CA THR A 109 8.21 -6.22 -0.04
C THR A 109 6.83 -6.63 0.48
N VAL A 110 5.93 -5.65 0.62
CA VAL A 110 4.52 -5.85 0.95
C VAL A 110 3.63 -5.14 -0.06
N GLN A 111 2.47 -5.72 -0.37
CA GLN A 111 1.48 -5.11 -1.23
C GLN A 111 0.71 -4.01 -0.48
N ASP A 112 0.20 -2.99 -1.19
CA ASP A 112 -0.63 -1.95 -0.57
C ASP A 112 -1.87 -2.54 0.13
N SER A 113 -2.43 -3.63 -0.38
CA SER A 113 -3.55 -4.33 0.26
C SER A 113 -3.17 -4.95 1.62
N GLU A 114 -1.95 -5.48 1.74
CA GLU A 114 -1.42 -6.03 3.00
C GLU A 114 -1.15 -4.91 4.00
N ILE A 115 -0.60 -3.78 3.53
CA ILE A 115 -0.37 -2.58 4.35
C ILE A 115 -1.69 -2.06 4.94
N PHE A 116 -2.75 -1.93 4.13
CA PHE A 116 -4.04 -1.46 4.62
C PHE A 116 -4.74 -2.46 5.55
N ALA A 117 -4.55 -3.76 5.34
CA ALA A 117 -5.05 -4.78 6.26
C ALA A 117 -4.35 -4.66 7.63
N ALA A 118 -3.03 -4.53 7.64
CA ALA A 118 -2.25 -4.35 8.86
C ALA A 118 -2.61 -3.05 9.60
N GLU A 119 -2.82 -1.94 8.89
CA GLU A 119 -3.30 -0.67 9.48
C GLU A 119 -4.61 -0.88 10.26
N GLN A 120 -5.56 -1.61 9.68
CA GLN A 120 -6.83 -1.90 10.34
C GLN A 120 -6.66 -2.85 11.54
N GLU A 121 -5.79 -3.84 11.43
CA GLU A 121 -5.51 -4.77 12.53
C GLU A 121 -4.82 -4.07 13.71
N ILE A 122 -3.81 -3.24 13.46
CA ILE A 122 -3.16 -2.42 14.50
C ILE A 122 -4.20 -1.55 15.21
N ALA A 123 -5.05 -0.86 14.45
CA ALA A 123 -6.09 -0.01 15.03
C ALA A 123 -7.11 -0.81 15.85
N ARG A 124 -7.49 -2.01 15.40
CA ARG A 124 -8.47 -2.86 16.08
C ARG A 124 -7.91 -3.56 17.32
N LEU A 125 -6.67 -4.04 17.26
CA LEU A 125 -6.07 -4.86 18.32
C LEU A 125 -5.35 -4.01 19.37
N GLU A 126 -4.64 -2.97 18.92
CA GLU A 126 -3.77 -2.15 19.77
C GLU A 126 -4.35 -0.74 20.05
N GLY A 127 -5.42 -0.35 19.36
CA GLY A 127 -5.96 1.02 19.46
C GLY A 127 -5.05 2.09 18.87
N ILE A 128 -4.04 1.71 18.10
CA ILE A 128 -3.06 2.61 17.47
C ILE A 128 -3.47 2.84 16.02
N PHE A 129 -3.72 4.11 15.66
CA PHE A 129 -3.96 4.49 14.29
C PHE A 129 -2.64 4.87 13.60
N ALA A 130 -2.00 3.87 12.99
CA ALA A 130 -0.74 4.03 12.27
C ALA A 130 -0.98 4.53 10.83
N GLU A 131 -0.03 5.28 10.25
CA GLU A 131 -0.07 5.60 8.82
C GLU A 131 0.31 4.37 7.96
N PRO A 132 -0.10 4.31 6.68
CA PRO A 132 0.22 3.16 5.81
C PRO A 132 1.70 2.81 5.77
N SER A 133 2.57 3.82 5.67
CA SER A 133 4.03 3.61 5.64
C SER A 133 4.56 2.93 6.91
N SER A 134 3.97 3.21 8.06
CA SER A 134 4.30 2.58 9.35
C SER A 134 3.75 1.16 9.44
N SER A 135 2.52 0.96 8.96
CA SER A 135 1.83 -0.33 8.98
C SER A 135 2.51 -1.38 8.09
N ALA A 136 3.36 -0.95 7.15
CA ALA A 136 4.14 -1.85 6.32
C ALA A 136 5.03 -2.81 7.15
N THR A 137 5.54 -2.37 8.30
CA THR A 137 6.36 -3.22 9.20
C THR A 137 5.58 -4.40 9.74
N THR A 138 4.36 -4.16 10.22
CA THR A 138 3.47 -5.20 10.73
C THR A 138 2.91 -6.07 9.60
N ALA A 139 2.62 -5.48 8.42
CA ALA A 139 2.22 -6.24 7.24
C ALA A 139 3.25 -7.28 6.80
N ALA A 140 4.54 -7.00 7.03
CA ALA A 140 5.62 -7.91 6.68
C ALA A 140 5.73 -9.13 7.61
N LEU A 141 5.24 -9.08 8.85
CA LEU A 141 5.46 -10.13 9.86
C LEU A 141 5.04 -11.51 9.39
N LYS A 142 3.82 -11.64 8.86
CA LYS A 142 3.36 -12.93 8.36
C LYS A 142 4.28 -13.50 7.29
N LYS A 143 4.68 -12.66 6.34
CA LYS A 143 5.59 -13.06 5.24
C LYS A 143 6.96 -13.47 5.76
N LEU A 144 7.48 -12.74 6.75
CA LEU A 144 8.77 -13.05 7.37
C LEU A 144 8.75 -14.41 8.09
N VAL A 145 7.66 -14.72 8.79
CA VAL A 145 7.48 -16.03 9.45
C VAL A 145 7.27 -17.14 8.40
N ASP A 146 6.41 -16.92 7.41
CA ASP A 146 6.14 -17.91 6.34
C ASP A 146 7.41 -18.25 5.53
N GLN A 147 8.34 -17.30 5.43
CA GLN A 147 9.63 -17.47 4.75
C GLN A 147 10.75 -18.00 5.66
N GLY A 148 10.50 -18.23 6.95
CA GLY A 148 11.50 -18.66 7.93
C GLY A 148 12.60 -17.62 8.18
N VAL A 149 12.33 -16.33 7.89
CA VAL A 149 13.22 -15.21 8.23
C VAL A 149 13.12 -14.86 9.71
N VAL A 150 11.95 -15.04 10.28
CA VAL A 150 11.66 -14.83 11.70
C VAL A 150 11.04 -16.10 12.25
N ASP A 151 11.59 -16.62 13.34
CA ASP A 151 11.04 -17.77 14.06
C ASP A 151 9.96 -17.33 15.06
N GLY A 152 9.05 -18.26 15.40
CA GLY A 152 7.87 -17.95 16.22
C GLY A 152 8.19 -17.62 17.69
N ASP A 153 9.39 -17.93 18.17
CA ASP A 153 9.89 -17.66 19.51
C ASP A 153 10.83 -16.44 19.57
N GLU A 154 11.12 -15.83 18.45
CA GLU A 154 11.94 -14.62 18.39
C GLU A 154 11.16 -13.37 18.82
N SER A 155 11.84 -12.50 19.53
CA SER A 155 11.36 -11.17 19.89
C SER A 155 11.51 -10.20 18.72
N VAL A 156 10.39 -9.59 18.30
CA VAL A 156 10.37 -8.69 17.13
C VAL A 156 9.84 -7.31 17.51
N VAL A 157 10.59 -6.27 17.19
CA VAL A 157 10.14 -4.89 17.31
C VAL A 157 9.77 -4.34 15.94
N CYS A 158 8.52 -3.96 15.72
CA CYS A 158 8.02 -3.28 14.54
C CYS A 158 7.93 -1.78 14.79
N LEU A 159 8.67 -0.97 14.04
CA LEU A 159 8.70 0.47 14.24
C LEU A 159 7.48 1.15 13.59
N ILE A 160 6.63 1.76 14.40
CA ILE A 160 5.52 2.61 13.96
C ILE A 160 5.98 4.08 13.99
N THR A 161 6.27 4.66 12.83
CA THR A 161 6.91 5.96 12.69
C THR A 161 5.95 7.15 12.63
N GLY A 162 4.69 6.90 12.33
CA GLY A 162 3.72 7.97 12.12
C GLY A 162 2.26 7.60 12.36
N SER A 163 1.49 8.61 12.75
CA SER A 163 0.04 8.49 12.95
C SER A 163 -0.69 8.55 11.61
N GLY A 164 -1.73 7.73 11.45
CA GLY A 164 -2.65 7.74 10.32
C GLY A 164 -3.39 9.08 10.12
N LEU A 165 -3.44 9.93 11.15
CA LEU A 165 -4.00 11.27 11.02
C LEU A 165 -3.23 12.17 10.04
N LYS A 166 -1.99 11.85 9.70
CA LYS A 166 -1.23 12.54 8.66
C LYS A 166 -1.70 12.17 7.24
N ALA A 167 -2.32 11.03 7.07
CA ALA A 167 -2.79 10.49 5.79
C ALA A 167 -4.30 10.71 5.61
N MET A 168 -4.79 11.91 5.87
CA MET A 168 -6.22 12.27 5.80
C MET A 168 -6.86 11.95 4.44
N ASP A 169 -6.10 12.04 3.35
CA ASP A 169 -6.59 11.70 2.01
C ASP A 169 -6.87 10.19 1.89
N VAL A 170 -6.01 9.35 2.48
CA VAL A 170 -6.21 7.89 2.55
C VAL A 170 -7.41 7.56 3.42
N LEU A 171 -7.61 8.27 4.55
CA LEU A 171 -8.80 8.13 5.38
C LEU A 171 -10.08 8.50 4.65
N GLN A 172 -10.07 9.57 3.87
CA GLN A 172 -11.22 9.95 3.07
C GLN A 172 -11.55 8.91 2.00
N GLU A 173 -10.54 8.30 1.38
CA GLU A 173 -10.71 7.19 0.43
C GLU A 173 -11.24 5.93 1.12
N LEU A 174 -10.71 5.57 2.30
CA LEU A 174 -11.20 4.45 3.11
C LEU A 174 -12.61 4.70 3.65
N ALA A 175 -12.92 5.91 4.08
CA ALA A 175 -14.27 6.30 4.51
C ALA A 175 -15.28 6.28 3.35
N LYS A 176 -14.85 6.66 2.14
CA LYS A 176 -15.65 6.50 0.92
C LYS A 176 -15.90 5.01 0.62
N LYS A 177 -14.90 4.14 0.76
CA LYS A 177 -15.04 2.69 0.62
C LYS A 177 -15.92 2.07 1.71
N ARG A 178 -15.85 2.54 2.98
CA ARG A 178 -16.72 2.09 4.08
C ARG A 178 -18.17 2.53 3.94
N LYS A 179 -18.45 3.70 3.38
CA LYS A 179 -19.83 4.10 3.04
C LYS A 179 -20.45 3.18 1.98
N THR A 180 -19.61 2.48 1.20
CA THR A 180 -20.06 1.43 0.26
C THR A 180 -20.14 0.03 0.87
N ALA A 181 -19.57 -0.19 2.07
CA ALA A 181 -19.60 -1.48 2.79
C ALA A 181 -20.66 -1.54 3.91
N GLY A 182 -21.37 -0.46 4.20
CA GLY A 182 -22.53 -0.47 5.10
C GLY A 182 -23.80 -0.82 4.35
N VAL A 183 -24.25 -2.05 4.49
CA VAL A 183 -25.57 -2.61 4.19
C VAL A 183 -26.50 -1.66 3.41
N GLY A 184 -26.22 -1.52 2.15
CA GLY A 184 -26.94 -0.78 1.16
C GLY A 184 -26.03 -0.70 -0.03
N LEU A 185 -26.13 -1.67 -0.95
CA LEU A 185 -25.38 -1.76 -2.18
C LEU A 185 -25.60 -0.47 -3.01
N GLU A 186 -24.98 0.65 -2.61
CA GLU A 186 -24.87 1.78 -3.53
C GLU A 186 -24.08 1.30 -4.75
N LEU A 187 -24.79 1.31 -5.89
CA LEU A 187 -24.26 0.97 -7.19
C LEU A 187 -22.97 1.74 -7.42
N SER A 188 -21.85 1.04 -7.66
CA SER A 188 -20.60 1.71 -8.05
C SER A 188 -20.88 2.61 -9.27
N THR A 189 -20.17 3.69 -9.43
CA THR A 189 -20.35 4.59 -10.59
C THR A 189 -20.28 3.84 -11.92
N LYS A 190 -19.40 2.85 -12.02
CA LYS A 190 -19.28 2.00 -13.22
C LYS A 190 -20.53 1.16 -13.45
N GLU A 191 -21.13 0.63 -12.41
CA GLU A 191 -22.38 -0.11 -12.49
C GLU A 191 -23.53 0.82 -12.89
N LYS A 192 -23.63 2.02 -12.31
CA LYS A 192 -24.63 3.04 -12.72
C LYS A 192 -24.48 3.37 -14.21
N ILE A 193 -23.24 3.55 -14.70
CA ILE A 193 -22.98 3.78 -16.12
C ILE A 193 -23.46 2.58 -16.97
N LEU A 194 -23.08 1.36 -16.61
CA LEU A 194 -23.47 0.17 -17.35
C LEU A 194 -24.98 -0.05 -17.36
N ARG A 195 -25.68 0.23 -16.24
CA ARG A 195 -27.15 0.15 -16.17
C ARG A 195 -27.86 1.17 -17.06
N ILE A 196 -27.32 2.40 -17.15
CA ILE A 196 -27.85 3.40 -18.08
C ILE A 196 -27.62 2.94 -19.51
N LEU A 197 -26.41 2.50 -19.84
CA LEU A 197 -26.03 2.04 -21.17
C LEU A 197 -26.68 0.71 -21.57
N SER A 198 -27.20 -0.09 -20.65
CA SER A 198 -27.99 -1.27 -20.96
C SER A 198 -29.39 -0.95 -21.48
N ARG A 199 -29.87 0.26 -21.22
CA ARG A 199 -31.21 0.73 -21.66
C ARG A 199 -31.13 1.54 -22.95
N GLU A 200 -30.09 2.37 -23.10
CA GLU A 200 -29.92 3.26 -24.22
C GLU A 200 -28.46 3.71 -24.38
N ASP A 201 -28.05 3.98 -25.61
CA ASP A 201 -26.78 4.61 -25.90
C ASP A 201 -26.79 6.06 -25.39
N ALA A 202 -25.70 6.53 -24.77
CA ALA A 202 -25.65 7.90 -24.24
C ALA A 202 -24.27 8.53 -24.45
N TYR A 203 -24.19 9.84 -24.54
CA TYR A 203 -22.94 10.56 -24.55
C TYR A 203 -22.55 11.02 -23.13
N GLY A 204 -21.26 11.32 -22.92
CA GLY A 204 -20.71 11.55 -21.58
C GLY A 204 -21.43 12.60 -20.74
N TYR A 205 -21.99 13.66 -21.35
CA TYR A 205 -22.75 14.68 -20.64
C TYR A 205 -24.12 14.17 -20.15
N ASP A 206 -24.81 13.33 -20.93
CA ASP A 206 -26.09 12.74 -20.53
C ASP A 206 -25.88 11.76 -19.37
N LEU A 207 -24.83 10.95 -19.45
CA LEU A 207 -24.45 10.05 -18.34
C LEU A 207 -24.18 10.85 -17.06
N TRP A 208 -23.46 11.95 -17.17
CA TRP A 208 -23.21 12.82 -16.02
C TRP A 208 -24.49 13.38 -15.39
N LYS A 209 -25.46 13.79 -16.21
CA LYS A 209 -26.79 14.23 -15.76
C LYS A 209 -27.57 13.11 -15.08
N LYS A 210 -27.63 11.92 -15.72
CA LYS A 210 -28.43 10.77 -15.24
C LYS A 210 -27.87 10.13 -13.98
N ILE A 211 -26.56 10.26 -13.73
CA ILE A 211 -25.91 9.82 -12.47
C ILE A 211 -26.14 10.83 -11.31
N GLY A 212 -26.79 11.95 -11.57
CA GLY A 212 -27.15 12.92 -10.53
C GLY A 212 -26.09 13.98 -10.25
N LYS A 213 -25.14 14.19 -11.17
CA LYS A 213 -24.06 15.21 -11.07
C LYS A 213 -23.17 15.07 -9.83
N THR A 214 -23.07 13.87 -9.27
CA THR A 214 -22.34 13.57 -8.03
C THR A 214 -20.82 13.63 -8.18
N MET A 215 -20.32 13.84 -9.41
CA MET A 215 -18.90 13.94 -9.74
C MET A 215 -18.66 14.92 -10.90
N THR A 216 -17.38 15.20 -11.18
CA THR A 216 -17.00 16.05 -12.33
C THR A 216 -17.26 15.35 -13.66
N ARG A 217 -17.46 16.13 -14.73
CA ARG A 217 -17.56 15.57 -16.10
C ARG A 217 -16.30 14.79 -16.49
N ALA A 218 -15.13 15.26 -16.10
CA ALA A 218 -13.86 14.57 -16.37
C ALA A 218 -13.83 13.17 -15.75
N ALA A 219 -14.33 13.01 -14.51
CA ALA A 219 -14.40 11.72 -13.83
C ALA A 219 -15.30 10.71 -14.58
N ILE A 220 -16.41 11.15 -15.17
CA ILE A 220 -17.26 10.28 -16.00
C ILE A 220 -16.47 9.74 -17.21
N TYR A 221 -15.71 10.61 -17.89
CA TYR A 221 -14.90 10.16 -19.03
C TYR A 221 -13.77 9.22 -18.62
N GLN A 222 -13.19 9.38 -17.43
CA GLN A 222 -12.22 8.40 -16.88
C GLN A 222 -12.87 7.03 -16.68
N HIS A 223 -14.06 6.98 -16.07
CA HIS A 223 -14.80 5.72 -15.92
C HIS A 223 -15.17 5.09 -17.26
N LEU A 224 -15.61 5.87 -18.25
CA LEU A 224 -15.92 5.41 -19.60
C LEU A 224 -14.69 4.87 -20.33
N ASN A 225 -13.53 5.52 -20.19
CA ASN A 225 -12.28 5.05 -20.76
C ASN A 225 -11.83 3.73 -20.12
N ASP A 226 -11.96 3.58 -18.80
CA ASP A 226 -11.62 2.33 -18.11
C ASP A 226 -12.57 1.18 -18.53
N LEU A 227 -13.88 1.44 -18.60
CA LEU A 227 -14.84 0.46 -19.09
C LEU A 227 -14.59 0.07 -20.56
N SER A 228 -14.16 1.02 -21.39
CA SER A 228 -13.78 0.77 -22.78
C SER A 228 -12.51 -0.08 -22.89
N ARG A 229 -11.47 0.19 -22.09
CA ARG A 229 -10.26 -0.64 -22.03
C ARG A 229 -10.57 -2.08 -21.61
N ARG A 230 -11.52 -2.26 -20.70
CA ARG A 230 -11.99 -3.58 -20.24
C ARG A 230 -12.93 -4.26 -21.21
N GLY A 231 -13.27 -3.60 -22.31
CA GLY A 231 -14.19 -4.13 -23.33
C GLY A 231 -15.65 -4.24 -22.88
N ALA A 232 -16.04 -3.58 -21.78
CA ALA A 232 -17.41 -3.55 -21.29
C ALA A 232 -18.29 -2.51 -22.01
N VAL A 233 -17.65 -1.48 -22.58
CA VAL A 233 -18.30 -0.39 -23.31
C VAL A 233 -17.52 -0.14 -24.60
N THR A 234 -18.24 0.18 -25.66
CA THR A 234 -17.66 0.69 -26.93
C THR A 234 -18.13 2.11 -27.19
N SER A 235 -17.49 2.81 -28.11
CA SER A 235 -17.88 4.17 -28.47
C SER A 235 -17.94 4.36 -29.97
N TYR A 236 -18.87 5.24 -30.42
CA TYR A 236 -19.02 5.65 -31.82
C TYR A 236 -19.34 7.14 -31.89
N LYS A 237 -19.15 7.73 -33.08
CA LYS A 237 -19.53 9.13 -33.34
C LYS A 237 -20.88 9.20 -34.02
N LYS A 238 -21.77 10.07 -33.55
CA LYS A 238 -23.05 10.40 -34.16
C LYS A 238 -23.31 11.90 -33.94
N ASP A 239 -23.66 12.62 -35.00
CA ASP A 239 -23.96 14.06 -35.00
C ASP A 239 -22.87 14.91 -34.30
N GLY A 240 -21.60 14.63 -34.61
CA GLY A 240 -20.43 15.31 -34.05
C GLY A 240 -20.14 14.97 -32.55
N ARG A 241 -20.93 14.13 -31.92
CA ARG A 241 -20.79 13.72 -30.50
C ARG A 241 -20.32 12.29 -30.38
N LYS A 242 -19.56 12.00 -29.30
CA LYS A 242 -19.10 10.66 -28.95
C LYS A 242 -20.13 9.97 -28.04
N TYR A 243 -20.82 8.96 -28.57
CA TYR A 243 -21.75 8.10 -27.85
C TYR A 243 -21.04 6.85 -27.35
N PHE A 244 -21.58 6.30 -26.29
CA PHE A 244 -21.11 5.06 -25.67
C PHE A 244 -22.25 4.04 -25.65
N ARG A 245 -21.88 2.78 -25.86
CA ARG A 245 -22.78 1.63 -25.91
C ARG A 245 -22.22 0.49 -25.07
N ILE A 246 -23.06 -0.21 -24.34
CA ILE A 246 -22.67 -1.42 -23.62
C ILE A 246 -22.39 -2.54 -24.62
N THR A 247 -21.37 -3.34 -24.35
CA THR A 247 -21.06 -4.56 -25.13
C THR A 247 -21.72 -5.79 -24.50
N GLU A 248 -21.70 -6.93 -25.22
CA GLU A 248 -22.15 -8.20 -24.64
C GLU A 248 -21.34 -8.60 -23.39
N ARG A 249 -20.06 -8.25 -23.34
CA ARG A 249 -19.23 -8.42 -22.14
C ARG A 249 -19.72 -7.53 -20.98
N GLY A 250 -20.10 -6.30 -21.26
CA GLY A 250 -20.67 -5.39 -20.27
C GLY A 250 -22.02 -5.87 -19.74
N LYS A 251 -22.88 -6.42 -20.58
CA LYS A 251 -24.16 -7.01 -20.18
C LYS A 251 -23.97 -8.23 -19.27
N ARG A 252 -23.04 -9.13 -19.63
CA ARG A 252 -22.68 -10.28 -18.78
C ARG A 252 -22.13 -9.86 -17.43
N ALA A 253 -21.33 -8.78 -17.39
CA ALA A 253 -20.83 -8.23 -16.15
C ALA A 253 -21.96 -7.70 -15.24
N LEU A 254 -23.00 -7.07 -15.81
CA LEU A 254 -24.18 -6.64 -15.03
C LEU A 254 -24.96 -7.83 -14.46
N VAL A 255 -25.18 -8.87 -15.26
CA VAL A 255 -25.88 -10.08 -14.79
C VAL A 255 -25.12 -10.72 -13.62
N ALA A 256 -23.80 -10.89 -13.75
CA ALA A 256 -22.97 -11.44 -12.68
C ALA A 256 -22.99 -10.56 -11.41
N MET A 257 -23.05 -9.22 -11.55
CA MET A 257 -23.21 -8.31 -10.42
C MET A 257 -24.58 -8.45 -9.74
N ASP A 258 -25.63 -8.70 -10.51
CA ASP A 258 -26.98 -8.89 -9.97
C ASP A 258 -27.12 -10.26 -9.25
N GLU A 259 -26.50 -11.30 -9.81
CA GLU A 259 -26.42 -12.62 -9.16
C GLU A 259 -25.67 -12.55 -7.82
N LEU A 260 -24.52 -11.87 -7.78
CA LEU A 260 -23.76 -11.65 -6.55
C LEU A 260 -24.58 -10.87 -5.48
N LYS A 261 -25.44 -9.93 -5.90
CA LYS A 261 -26.30 -9.18 -4.99
C LYS A 261 -27.45 -9.99 -4.41
N THR A 262 -27.87 -11.02 -5.11
CA THR A 262 -28.92 -11.95 -4.63
C THR A 262 -28.38 -13.01 -3.69
N LEU A 263 -27.06 -13.23 -3.69
CA LEU A 263 -26.37 -14.20 -2.82
C LEU A 263 -25.86 -13.59 -1.50
N LEU A 264 -25.87 -12.26 -1.38
CA LEU A 264 -25.44 -11.49 -0.20
C LEU A 264 -26.62 -10.85 0.51
#